data_f91dc32987c35cef8bde4701dec1fee7
#
_entry.id   f91dc32987c35cef8bde4701dec1fee7
#
_cell.length_a   1.000
_cell.length_b   1.000
_cell.length_c   1.000
_cell.angle_alpha   90.00
_cell.angle_beta   90.00
_cell.angle_gamma   90.00
#
_symmetry.space_group_name_H-M   'P 1'
#
loop_
_entity.id
_entity.type
_entity.pdbx_description
1 polymer ?
#
loop_
_entity_poly.entity_id
_entity_poly.type
_entity_poly.pdbx_seq_one_letter_code
_entity_poly.pdbx_strand_id
1 'polypeptide(L)'
;MPELPYSHIRGIIFDLDGTLYVCEAFADTIQDAAVSYIAQLLGIRQAQACQLMADTRARLTKSSGTVQTLSAVCSELGGNIRDLHRYFEENLHPEDYIARDERVIRLVKHLSRHFPLHIYTNNNRPMATRIINQLGLNGLFQRIFSIDDDWLAKPNEQALAGILLKTGLTPAEALFVGDRYDVDLRVPEQFGCPVYLSRTVEQLLRLEELLAGRGDPV
;
A
#
# COMPACT_ATOMS: atom_id res chain seq x y z
N MET A 1 25.58 -3.83 24.92
CA MET A 1 25.11 -2.72 24.08
C MET A 1 23.63 -2.96 23.84
N PRO A 2 22.74 -1.98 23.90
CA PRO A 2 21.36 -2.21 23.52
C PRO A 2 21.35 -2.66 22.04
N GLU A 3 20.64 -3.77 21.76
CA GLU A 3 20.43 -4.21 20.38
C GLU A 3 19.70 -3.10 19.64
N LEU A 4 20.19 -2.78 18.43
CA LEU A 4 19.50 -1.82 17.57
C LEU A 4 18.11 -2.38 17.23
N PRO A 5 17.04 -1.56 17.29
CA PRO A 5 15.66 -2.02 17.20
C PRO A 5 15.30 -2.80 15.93
N TYR A 6 16.17 -2.81 14.92
CA TYR A 6 15.96 -3.47 13.63
C TYR A 6 17.08 -4.47 13.24
N SER A 7 17.93 -4.89 14.17
CA SER A 7 19.06 -5.81 13.88
C SER A 7 18.61 -7.18 13.35
N HIS A 8 17.38 -7.59 13.63
CA HIS A 8 16.79 -8.88 13.26
C HIS A 8 16.02 -8.86 11.93
N ILE A 9 15.82 -7.69 11.30
CA ILE A 9 15.10 -7.58 10.02
C ILE A 9 15.83 -8.37 8.92
N ARG A 10 15.06 -9.16 8.17
CA ARG A 10 15.54 -9.97 7.05
C ARG A 10 14.87 -9.62 5.73
N GLY A 11 13.75 -8.90 5.76
CA GLY A 11 13.04 -8.45 4.56
C GLY A 11 12.16 -7.25 4.86
N ILE A 12 11.87 -6.46 3.83
CA ILE A 12 11.06 -5.24 3.94
C ILE A 12 9.88 -5.35 2.99
N ILE A 13 8.69 -5.09 3.51
CA ILE A 13 7.43 -5.09 2.77
C ILE A 13 6.90 -3.66 2.75
N PHE A 14 6.88 -3.03 1.58
CA PHE A 14 6.39 -1.67 1.41
C PHE A 14 4.94 -1.68 0.93
N ASP A 15 4.12 -0.81 1.48
CA ASP A 15 2.99 -0.29 0.76
C ASP A 15 3.47 0.58 -0.42
N LEU A 16 2.58 0.86 -1.38
CA LEU A 16 2.92 1.58 -2.60
C LEU A 16 2.44 3.03 -2.55
N ASP A 17 1.11 3.24 -2.44
CA ASP A 17 0.46 4.54 -2.59
C ASP A 17 0.50 5.35 -1.29
N GLY A 18 1.10 6.52 -1.32
CA GLY A 18 1.33 7.34 -0.12
C GLY A 18 2.61 6.97 0.64
N THR A 19 3.28 5.87 0.24
CA THR A 19 4.50 5.35 0.88
C THR A 19 5.74 5.56 0.01
N LEU A 20 5.81 4.94 -1.17
CA LEU A 20 6.94 5.09 -2.10
C LEU A 20 6.86 6.35 -2.95
N TYR A 21 5.71 6.97 -3.00
CA TYR A 21 5.44 8.29 -3.54
C TYR A 21 4.25 8.90 -2.82
N VAL A 22 4.14 10.23 -2.84
CA VAL A 22 2.99 10.97 -2.33
C VAL A 22 2.49 11.87 -3.46
N CYS A 23 1.25 11.67 -3.88
CA CYS A 23 0.61 12.46 -4.93
C CYS A 23 -0.88 12.64 -4.63
N GLU A 24 -1.24 13.77 -4.02
CA GLU A 24 -2.64 14.10 -3.67
C GLU A 24 -3.54 14.12 -4.92
N ALA A 25 -3.05 14.73 -6.01
CA ALA A 25 -3.82 14.80 -7.25
C ALA A 25 -4.18 13.41 -7.81
N PHE A 26 -3.29 12.43 -7.70
CA PHE A 26 -3.60 11.06 -8.12
C PHE A 26 -4.55 10.38 -7.13
N ALA A 27 -4.39 10.61 -5.84
CA ALA A 27 -5.31 10.09 -4.81
C ALA A 27 -6.75 10.63 -5.02
N ASP A 28 -6.90 11.91 -5.37
CA ASP A 28 -8.18 12.51 -5.73
C ASP A 28 -8.77 11.86 -6.98
N THR A 29 -7.95 11.60 -8.00
CA THR A 29 -8.39 10.92 -9.23
C THR A 29 -8.89 9.50 -8.95
N ILE A 30 -8.24 8.75 -8.05
CA ILE A 30 -8.69 7.42 -7.61
C ILE A 30 -10.05 7.53 -6.90
N GLN A 31 -10.23 8.55 -6.05
CA GLN A 31 -11.49 8.81 -5.35
C GLN A 31 -12.61 9.12 -6.37
N ASP A 32 -12.34 9.99 -7.35
CA ASP A 32 -13.30 10.36 -8.40
C ASP A 32 -13.66 9.19 -9.30
N ALA A 33 -12.70 8.33 -9.61
CA ALA A 33 -12.97 7.10 -10.37
C ALA A 33 -13.88 6.14 -9.60
N ALA A 34 -13.68 5.99 -8.28
CA ALA A 34 -14.58 5.19 -7.44
C ALA A 34 -15.99 5.76 -7.38
N VAL A 35 -16.12 7.09 -7.27
CA VAL A 35 -17.42 7.78 -7.34
C VAL A 35 -18.09 7.53 -8.69
N SER A 36 -17.35 7.64 -9.79
CA SER A 36 -17.86 7.40 -11.14
C SER A 36 -18.31 5.96 -11.34
N TYR A 37 -17.55 4.98 -10.82
CA TYR A 37 -17.94 3.57 -10.83
C TYR A 37 -19.27 3.34 -10.08
N ILE A 38 -19.43 3.89 -8.87
CA ILE A 38 -20.67 3.75 -8.09
C ILE A 38 -21.83 4.48 -8.76
N ALA A 39 -21.59 5.65 -9.36
CA ALA A 39 -22.62 6.38 -10.10
C ALA A 39 -23.17 5.55 -11.28
N GLN A 40 -22.30 4.90 -12.04
CA GLN A 40 -22.66 4.02 -13.14
C GLN A 40 -23.39 2.76 -12.64
N LEU A 41 -22.85 2.11 -11.61
CA LEU A 41 -23.42 0.91 -11.02
C LEU A 41 -24.88 1.10 -10.56
N LEU A 42 -25.14 2.24 -9.89
CA LEU A 42 -26.45 2.53 -9.31
C LEU A 42 -27.37 3.35 -10.23
N GLY A 43 -26.90 3.80 -11.39
CA GLY A 43 -27.66 4.65 -12.31
C GLY A 43 -28.02 6.02 -11.73
N ILE A 44 -27.14 6.60 -10.89
CA ILE A 44 -27.33 7.90 -10.22
C ILE A 44 -26.30 8.93 -10.66
N ARG A 45 -26.56 10.21 -10.35
CA ARG A 45 -25.61 11.29 -10.66
C ARG A 45 -24.37 11.20 -9.77
N GLN A 46 -23.20 11.63 -10.28
CA GLN A 46 -21.93 11.62 -9.53
C GLN A 46 -22.02 12.32 -8.17
N ALA A 47 -22.69 13.47 -8.08
CA ALA A 47 -22.88 14.16 -6.81
C ALA A 47 -23.65 13.31 -5.78
N GLN A 48 -24.62 12.51 -6.22
CA GLN A 48 -25.36 11.60 -5.34
C GLN A 48 -24.49 10.41 -4.92
N ALA A 49 -23.69 9.87 -5.83
CA ALA A 49 -22.75 8.79 -5.54
C ALA A 49 -21.66 9.25 -4.55
N CYS A 50 -21.10 10.46 -4.74
CA CYS A 50 -20.14 11.06 -3.82
C CYS A 50 -20.69 11.17 -2.39
N GLN A 51 -21.90 11.72 -2.24
CA GLN A 51 -22.56 11.84 -0.93
C GLN A 51 -22.82 10.46 -0.31
N LEU A 52 -23.36 9.53 -1.10
CA LEU A 52 -23.66 8.17 -0.65
C LEU A 52 -22.40 7.42 -0.18
N MET A 53 -21.29 7.56 -0.89
CA MET A 53 -20.00 6.97 -0.51
C MET A 53 -19.45 7.59 0.77
N ALA A 54 -19.58 8.93 0.92
CA ALA A 54 -19.14 9.62 2.13
C ALA A 54 -19.96 9.17 3.37
N ASP A 55 -21.28 9.10 3.25
CA ASP A 55 -22.18 8.65 4.32
C ASP A 55 -21.91 7.18 4.69
N THR A 56 -21.72 6.34 3.68
CA THR A 56 -21.40 4.92 3.87
C THR A 56 -20.07 4.75 4.58
N ARG A 57 -19.02 5.50 4.17
CA ARG A 57 -17.71 5.48 4.83
C ARG A 57 -17.83 5.91 6.29
N ALA A 58 -18.54 7.00 6.57
CA ALA A 58 -18.76 7.49 7.93
C ALA A 58 -19.47 6.45 8.82
N ARG A 59 -20.52 5.82 8.29
CA ARG A 59 -21.27 4.75 8.98
C ARG A 59 -20.39 3.52 9.28
N LEU A 60 -19.66 3.04 8.28
CA LEU A 60 -18.77 1.87 8.44
C LEU A 60 -17.61 2.18 9.41
N THR A 61 -17.00 3.36 9.31
CA THR A 61 -15.95 3.82 10.23
C THR A 61 -16.46 3.88 11.67
N LYS A 62 -17.67 4.42 11.88
CA LYS A 62 -18.29 4.47 13.21
C LYS A 62 -18.56 3.08 13.80
N SER A 63 -18.95 2.12 12.96
CA SER A 63 -19.25 0.75 13.43
C SER A 63 -18.00 -0.08 13.69
N SER A 64 -16.94 0.10 12.92
CA SER A 64 -15.69 -0.69 13.04
C SER A 64 -14.63 -0.01 13.93
N GLY A 65 -14.74 1.29 14.18
CA GLY A 65 -13.71 2.08 14.87
C GLY A 65 -12.47 2.38 14.02
N THR A 66 -12.45 2.00 12.74
CA THR A 66 -11.30 2.19 11.82
C THR A 66 -11.75 2.82 10.51
N VAL A 67 -10.90 3.67 9.93
CA VAL A 67 -11.16 4.31 8.63
C VAL A 67 -11.25 3.25 7.53
N GLN A 68 -12.32 3.31 6.74
CA GLN A 68 -12.59 2.31 5.71
C GLN A 68 -11.93 2.63 4.38
N THR A 69 -11.50 1.58 3.68
CA THR A 69 -10.94 1.68 2.33
C THR A 69 -12.03 1.96 1.29
N LEU A 70 -11.63 2.47 0.12
CA LEU A 70 -12.54 2.66 -1.02
C LEU A 70 -13.22 1.34 -1.44
N SER A 71 -12.44 0.25 -1.49
CA SER A 71 -12.96 -1.07 -1.85
C SER A 71 -14.04 -1.55 -0.88
N ALA A 72 -13.86 -1.33 0.43
CA ALA A 72 -14.86 -1.69 1.43
C ALA A 72 -16.15 -0.88 1.26
N VAL A 73 -16.02 0.44 1.02
CA VAL A 73 -17.19 1.32 0.77
C VAL A 73 -17.92 0.91 -0.51
N CYS A 74 -17.20 0.66 -1.60
CA CYS A 74 -17.82 0.22 -2.87
C CYS A 74 -18.51 -1.13 -2.72
N SER A 75 -17.93 -2.08 -2.00
CA SER A 75 -18.54 -3.40 -1.75
C SER A 75 -19.82 -3.28 -0.93
N GLU A 76 -19.84 -2.43 0.10
CA GLU A 76 -21.04 -2.16 0.91
C GLU A 76 -22.20 -1.57 0.08
N LEU A 77 -21.88 -0.81 -0.97
CA LEU A 77 -22.84 -0.24 -1.92
C LEU A 77 -23.24 -1.21 -3.05
N GLY A 78 -22.86 -2.48 -2.95
CA GLY A 78 -23.19 -3.51 -3.94
C GLY A 78 -22.20 -3.61 -5.10
N GLY A 79 -21.08 -2.89 -5.04
CA GLY A 79 -20.01 -2.99 -6.04
C GLY A 79 -19.22 -4.29 -5.92
N ASN A 80 -18.74 -4.79 -7.05
CA ASN A 80 -17.84 -5.91 -7.11
C ASN A 80 -16.37 -5.41 -7.13
N ILE A 81 -15.54 -5.91 -6.24
CA ILE A 81 -14.14 -5.46 -6.10
C ILE A 81 -13.33 -5.69 -7.39
N ARG A 82 -13.60 -6.77 -8.13
CA ARG A 82 -12.91 -7.06 -9.38
C ARG A 82 -13.29 -6.09 -10.49
N ASP A 83 -14.56 -5.72 -10.55
CA ASP A 83 -15.06 -4.76 -11.52
C ASP A 83 -14.60 -3.34 -11.19
N LEU A 84 -14.52 -2.97 -9.91
CA LEU A 84 -13.92 -1.71 -9.45
C LEU A 84 -12.45 -1.61 -9.91
N HIS A 85 -11.64 -2.66 -9.69
CA HIS A 85 -10.23 -2.64 -10.07
C HIS A 85 -10.04 -2.68 -11.59
N ARG A 86 -10.92 -3.33 -12.35
CA ARG A 86 -10.95 -3.23 -13.81
C ARG A 86 -11.26 -1.79 -14.25
N TYR A 87 -12.25 -1.16 -13.62
CA TYR A 87 -12.60 0.23 -13.88
C TYR A 87 -11.41 1.16 -13.62
N PHE A 88 -10.67 0.96 -12.52
CA PHE A 88 -9.45 1.71 -12.22
C PHE A 88 -8.38 1.52 -13.30
N GLU A 89 -8.12 0.29 -13.73
CA GLU A 89 -7.14 -0.02 -14.77
C GLU A 89 -7.46 0.69 -16.10
N GLU A 90 -8.73 0.76 -16.46
CA GLU A 90 -9.20 1.38 -17.69
C GLU A 90 -9.23 2.92 -17.65
N ASN A 91 -9.42 3.52 -16.47
CA ASN A 91 -9.71 4.95 -16.33
C ASN A 91 -8.65 5.75 -15.57
N LEU A 92 -7.67 5.11 -14.94
CA LEU A 92 -6.59 5.79 -14.21
C LEU A 92 -5.29 5.75 -14.99
N HIS A 93 -4.61 6.90 -15.04
CA HIS A 93 -3.35 7.09 -15.74
C HIS A 93 -2.29 7.62 -14.77
N PRO A 94 -1.64 6.75 -13.97
CA PRO A 94 -0.63 7.16 -12.98
C PRO A 94 0.53 7.93 -13.63
N GLU A 95 0.79 7.69 -14.92
CA GLU A 95 1.84 8.32 -15.69
C GLU A 95 1.67 9.83 -15.82
N ASP A 96 0.43 10.32 -15.76
CA ASP A 96 0.10 11.75 -15.90
C ASP A 96 0.31 12.53 -14.58
N TYR A 97 0.42 11.83 -13.44
CA TYR A 97 0.44 12.43 -12.11
C TYR A 97 1.72 12.16 -11.34
N ILE A 98 2.27 10.94 -11.46
CA ILE A 98 3.35 10.48 -10.60
C ILE A 98 4.70 10.85 -11.21
N ALA A 99 5.48 11.64 -10.47
CA ALA A 99 6.85 11.98 -10.84
C ALA A 99 7.85 11.07 -10.10
N ARG A 100 9.01 10.86 -10.73
CA ARG A 100 10.15 10.17 -10.11
C ARG A 100 10.79 11.06 -9.04
N ASP A 101 11.14 10.46 -7.91
CA ASP A 101 12.03 11.06 -6.92
C ASP A 101 13.33 10.27 -6.84
N GLU A 102 14.41 10.87 -7.29
CA GLU A 102 15.74 10.25 -7.31
C GLU A 102 16.24 9.86 -5.90
N ARG A 103 15.75 10.51 -4.87
CA ARG A 103 16.08 10.20 -3.48
C ARG A 103 15.47 8.85 -3.10
N VAL A 104 14.18 8.63 -3.45
CA VAL A 104 13.48 7.36 -3.22
C VAL A 104 14.12 6.23 -4.03
N ILE A 105 14.48 6.50 -5.29
CA ILE A 105 15.16 5.51 -6.15
C ILE A 105 16.50 5.09 -5.51
N ARG A 106 17.29 6.04 -5.02
CA ARG A 106 18.57 5.74 -4.34
C ARG A 106 18.35 4.93 -3.07
N LEU A 107 17.40 5.32 -2.23
CA LEU A 107 17.04 4.58 -1.01
C LEU A 107 16.66 3.14 -1.34
N VAL A 108 15.70 2.92 -2.24
CA VAL A 108 15.21 1.57 -2.56
C VAL A 108 16.32 0.73 -3.19
N LYS A 109 17.16 1.31 -4.07
CA LYS A 109 18.35 0.64 -4.61
C LYS A 109 19.36 0.28 -3.53
N HIS A 110 19.58 1.14 -2.54
CA HIS A 110 20.46 0.84 -1.41
C HIS A 110 19.91 -0.31 -0.59
N LEU A 111 18.65 -0.22 -0.17
CA LEU A 111 17.99 -1.25 0.63
C LEU A 111 17.94 -2.61 -0.10
N SER A 112 17.73 -2.63 -1.42
CA SER A 112 17.67 -3.88 -2.20
C SER A 112 18.99 -4.67 -2.26
N ARG A 113 20.12 -4.04 -1.92
CA ARG A 113 21.41 -4.72 -1.80
C ARG A 113 21.56 -5.50 -0.49
N HIS A 114 20.82 -5.11 0.53
CA HIS A 114 20.93 -5.64 1.89
C HIS A 114 19.71 -6.49 2.30
N PHE A 115 18.55 -6.25 1.67
CA PHE A 115 17.29 -6.90 2.01
C PHE A 115 16.52 -7.33 0.77
N PRO A 116 15.85 -8.50 0.77
CA PRO A 116 14.75 -8.76 -0.13
C PRO A 116 13.65 -7.72 0.11
N LEU A 117 13.25 -7.01 -0.95
CA LEU A 117 12.18 -6.02 -0.92
C LEU A 117 10.95 -6.59 -1.58
N HIS A 118 9.79 -6.29 -1.01
CA HIS A 118 8.49 -6.70 -1.50
C HIS A 118 7.51 -5.52 -1.47
N ILE A 119 6.48 -5.59 -2.31
CA ILE A 119 5.33 -4.68 -2.27
C ILE A 119 4.12 -5.43 -1.73
N TYR A 120 3.32 -4.78 -0.88
CA TYR A 120 1.99 -5.21 -0.50
C TYR A 120 1.01 -4.05 -0.69
N THR A 121 0.15 -4.12 -1.70
CA THR A 121 -0.72 -3.01 -2.13
C THR A 121 -2.17 -3.45 -2.34
N ASN A 122 -3.09 -2.53 -2.13
CA ASN A 122 -4.49 -2.68 -2.54
C ASN A 122 -4.74 -2.39 -4.03
N ASN A 123 -3.72 -2.06 -4.81
CA ASN A 123 -3.84 -2.03 -6.26
C ASN A 123 -3.86 -3.44 -6.86
N ASN A 124 -4.48 -3.60 -8.02
CA ASN A 124 -4.27 -4.79 -8.83
C ASN A 124 -2.86 -4.78 -9.44
N ARG A 125 -2.37 -5.93 -9.88
CA ARG A 125 -1.01 -6.09 -10.39
C ARG A 125 -0.69 -5.21 -11.60
N PRO A 126 -1.59 -5.05 -12.61
CA PRO A 126 -1.33 -4.14 -13.73
C PRO A 126 -1.09 -2.70 -13.27
N MET A 127 -1.95 -2.16 -12.39
CA MET A 127 -1.82 -0.80 -11.86
C MET A 127 -0.53 -0.64 -11.03
N ALA A 128 -0.27 -1.57 -10.10
CA ALA A 128 0.95 -1.55 -9.30
C ALA A 128 2.21 -1.58 -10.18
N THR A 129 2.20 -2.38 -11.25
CA THR A 129 3.32 -2.46 -12.20
C THR A 129 3.53 -1.14 -12.95
N ARG A 130 2.46 -0.49 -13.41
CA ARG A 130 2.53 0.82 -14.06
C ARG A 130 3.13 1.86 -13.13
N ILE A 131 2.68 1.92 -11.87
CA ILE A 131 3.20 2.85 -10.86
C ILE A 131 4.68 2.59 -10.59
N ILE A 132 5.09 1.34 -10.35
CA ILE A 132 6.49 0.97 -10.11
C ILE A 132 7.38 1.34 -11.30
N ASN A 133 6.89 1.14 -12.52
CA ASN A 133 7.57 1.53 -13.76
C ASN A 133 7.75 3.05 -13.84
N GLN A 134 6.68 3.80 -13.54
CA GLN A 134 6.69 5.26 -13.56
C GLN A 134 7.66 5.82 -12.52
N LEU A 135 7.73 5.20 -11.33
CA LEU A 135 8.69 5.58 -10.29
C LEU A 135 10.15 5.24 -10.62
N GLY A 136 10.41 4.41 -11.64
CA GLY A 136 11.76 3.95 -11.98
C GLY A 136 12.32 2.91 -11.01
N LEU A 137 11.43 2.14 -10.37
CA LEU A 137 11.78 1.13 -9.34
C LEU A 137 11.73 -0.31 -9.88
N ASN A 138 11.73 -0.47 -11.22
CA ASN A 138 11.65 -1.77 -11.88
C ASN A 138 12.78 -2.72 -11.44
N GLY A 139 12.41 -3.96 -11.18
CA GLY A 139 13.38 -5.01 -10.83
C GLY A 139 13.98 -4.92 -9.43
N LEU A 140 13.55 -3.95 -8.61
CA LEU A 140 14.05 -3.79 -7.23
C LEU A 140 13.25 -4.61 -6.21
N PHE A 141 12.04 -5.05 -6.56
CA PHE A 141 11.18 -5.84 -5.68
C PHE A 141 11.15 -7.29 -6.14
N GLN A 142 11.37 -8.22 -5.22
CA GLN A 142 11.34 -9.66 -5.52
C GLN A 142 9.93 -10.16 -5.75
N ARG A 143 8.94 -9.59 -5.03
CA ARG A 143 7.52 -9.93 -5.16
C ARG A 143 6.65 -8.69 -5.00
N ILE A 144 5.55 -8.68 -5.75
CA ILE A 144 4.45 -7.74 -5.57
C ILE A 144 3.26 -8.57 -5.11
N PHE A 145 2.76 -8.30 -3.91
CA PHE A 145 1.52 -8.83 -3.39
C PHE A 145 0.44 -7.78 -3.64
N SER A 146 -0.43 -8.07 -4.58
CA SER A 146 -1.49 -7.20 -5.08
C SER A 146 -2.86 -7.75 -4.72
N ILE A 147 -3.88 -6.90 -4.74
CA ILE A 147 -5.23 -7.30 -4.33
C ILE A 147 -5.77 -8.46 -5.14
N ASP A 148 -5.39 -8.58 -6.42
CA ASP A 148 -5.84 -9.63 -7.34
C ASP A 148 -5.16 -10.99 -7.12
N ASP A 149 -4.22 -11.11 -6.17
CA ASP A 149 -3.67 -12.41 -5.78
C ASP A 149 -4.71 -13.28 -5.04
N ASP A 150 -5.57 -12.68 -4.26
CA ASP A 150 -6.59 -13.37 -3.45
C ASP A 150 -7.89 -12.57 -3.27
N TRP A 151 -7.95 -11.33 -3.74
CA TRP A 151 -9.05 -10.37 -3.60
C TRP A 151 -9.37 -10.01 -2.14
N LEU A 152 -8.37 -10.09 -1.29
CA LEU A 152 -8.43 -9.70 0.12
C LEU A 152 -7.75 -8.34 0.32
N ALA A 153 -8.56 -7.27 0.41
CA ALA A 153 -8.03 -5.93 0.63
C ALA A 153 -7.40 -5.78 2.03
N LYS A 154 -6.32 -5.01 2.13
CA LYS A 154 -5.77 -4.55 3.42
C LYS A 154 -6.83 -3.72 4.18
N PRO A 155 -6.90 -3.89 5.51
CA PRO A 155 -6.14 -4.79 6.37
C PRO A 155 -6.73 -6.22 6.36
N ASN A 156 -5.90 -7.24 6.16
CA ASN A 156 -6.36 -8.63 6.11
C ASN A 156 -5.32 -9.59 6.70
N GLU A 157 -5.71 -10.36 7.71
CA GLU A 157 -4.84 -11.30 8.41
C GLU A 157 -4.45 -12.51 7.53
N GLN A 158 -5.38 -13.02 6.74
CA GLN A 158 -5.12 -14.16 5.86
C GLN A 158 -4.13 -13.78 4.74
N ALA A 159 -4.29 -12.60 4.14
CA ALA A 159 -3.35 -12.08 3.16
C ALA A 159 -1.96 -11.90 3.78
N LEU A 160 -1.86 -11.32 4.99
CA LEU A 160 -0.61 -11.17 5.71
C LEU A 160 0.08 -12.52 5.98
N ALA A 161 -0.65 -13.50 6.51
CA ALA A 161 -0.11 -14.85 6.75
C ALA A 161 0.42 -15.48 5.45
N GLY A 162 -0.31 -15.29 4.34
CA GLY A 162 0.13 -15.72 3.01
C GLY A 162 1.41 -15.03 2.53
N ILE A 163 1.59 -13.75 2.83
CA ILE A 163 2.82 -13.00 2.52
C ILE A 163 4.00 -13.56 3.30
N LEU A 164 3.87 -13.72 4.63
CA LEU A 164 4.93 -14.26 5.48
C LEU A 164 5.34 -15.67 5.02
N LEU A 165 4.37 -16.53 4.71
CA LEU A 165 4.64 -17.86 4.18
C LEU A 165 5.39 -17.82 2.85
N LYS A 166 4.94 -16.99 1.89
CA LYS A 166 5.53 -16.89 0.54
C LYS A 166 6.91 -16.24 0.53
N THR A 167 7.22 -15.39 1.51
CA THR A 167 8.53 -14.74 1.66
C THR A 167 9.49 -15.58 2.50
N GLY A 168 8.98 -16.54 3.29
CA GLY A 168 9.78 -17.33 4.23
C GLY A 168 10.25 -16.53 5.45
N LEU A 169 9.68 -15.35 5.69
CA LEU A 169 10.02 -14.50 6.83
C LEU A 169 9.17 -14.86 8.04
N THR A 170 9.78 -14.89 9.21
CA THR A 170 9.04 -14.87 10.47
C THR A 170 8.48 -13.46 10.72
N PRO A 171 7.41 -13.30 11.51
CA PRO A 171 6.89 -11.98 11.82
C PRO A 171 7.96 -11.00 12.29
N ALA A 172 8.83 -11.41 13.22
CA ALA A 172 9.89 -10.56 13.76
C ALA A 172 10.94 -10.11 12.72
N GLU A 173 11.10 -10.84 11.62
CA GLU A 173 12.07 -10.55 10.56
C GLU A 173 11.52 -9.66 9.44
N ALA A 174 10.19 -9.47 9.38
CA ALA A 174 9.49 -8.77 8.32
C ALA A 174 9.14 -7.34 8.75
N LEU A 175 9.87 -6.34 8.24
CA LEU A 175 9.54 -4.93 8.47
C LEU A 175 8.45 -4.48 7.49
N PHE A 176 7.33 -4.00 8.00
CA PHE A 176 6.28 -3.39 7.19
C PHE A 176 6.38 -1.86 7.21
N VAL A 177 6.34 -1.26 6.03
CA VAL A 177 6.43 0.19 5.83
C VAL A 177 5.16 0.65 5.10
N GLY A 178 4.43 1.61 5.67
CA GLY A 178 3.17 2.11 5.11
C GLY A 178 2.82 3.50 5.62
N ASP A 179 1.87 4.17 4.96
CA ASP A 179 1.42 5.53 5.29
C ASP A 179 0.18 5.57 6.19
N ARG A 180 -0.63 4.52 6.20
CA ARG A 180 -1.88 4.42 6.97
C ARG A 180 -1.80 3.32 8.00
N TYR A 181 -1.65 3.70 9.28
CA TYR A 181 -1.49 2.72 10.36
C TYR A 181 -2.60 1.66 10.35
N ASP A 182 -3.87 2.07 10.31
CA ASP A 182 -5.00 1.14 10.40
C ASP A 182 -5.12 0.18 9.20
N VAL A 183 -4.62 0.56 8.04
CA VAL A 183 -4.71 -0.22 6.81
C VAL A 183 -3.47 -1.09 6.60
N ASP A 184 -2.28 -0.49 6.77
CA ASP A 184 -1.03 -1.09 6.34
C ASP A 184 -0.25 -1.74 7.49
N LEU A 185 -0.37 -1.22 8.72
CA LEU A 185 0.56 -1.53 9.80
C LEU A 185 -0.07 -2.21 11.01
N ARG A 186 -1.33 -1.92 11.33
CA ARG A 186 -2.00 -2.46 12.51
C ARG A 186 -2.02 -3.99 12.54
N VAL A 187 -2.39 -4.63 11.45
CA VAL A 187 -2.42 -6.10 11.37
C VAL A 187 -1.00 -6.69 11.42
N PRO A 188 0.00 -6.21 10.64
CA PRO A 188 1.39 -6.62 10.83
C PRO A 188 1.89 -6.50 12.27
N GLU A 189 1.66 -5.37 12.94
CA GLU A 189 2.07 -5.16 14.34
C GLU A 189 1.42 -6.16 15.28
N GLN A 190 0.13 -6.45 15.12
CA GLN A 190 -0.59 -7.47 15.90
C GLN A 190 -0.02 -8.88 15.71
N PHE A 191 0.56 -9.17 14.54
CA PHE A 191 1.27 -10.42 14.26
C PHE A 191 2.69 -10.45 14.80
N GLY A 192 3.17 -9.33 15.40
CA GLY A 192 4.53 -9.21 15.94
C GLY A 192 5.56 -8.78 14.90
N CYS A 193 5.12 -8.25 13.76
CA CYS A 193 6.03 -7.64 12.78
C CYS A 193 6.44 -6.24 13.23
N PRO A 194 7.73 -5.87 13.11
CA PRO A 194 8.14 -4.47 13.16
C PRO A 194 7.43 -3.65 12.09
N VAL A 195 7.03 -2.42 12.45
CA VAL A 195 6.31 -1.52 11.55
C VAL A 195 6.97 -0.14 11.50
N TYR A 196 6.91 0.50 10.37
CA TYR A 196 7.39 1.87 10.18
C TYR A 196 6.34 2.72 9.45
N LEU A 197 5.81 3.72 10.15
CA LEU A 197 4.83 4.66 9.60
C LEU A 197 5.56 5.77 8.83
N SER A 198 5.28 5.89 7.54
CA SER A 198 5.89 6.86 6.63
C SER A 198 4.82 7.56 5.78
N ARG A 199 4.48 8.79 6.12
CA ARG A 199 3.47 9.61 5.44
C ARG A 199 4.05 10.63 4.47
N THR A 200 5.38 10.78 4.45
CA THR A 200 6.07 11.71 3.56
C THR A 200 7.36 11.05 3.04
N VAL A 201 7.83 11.54 1.91
CA VAL A 201 9.12 11.08 1.35
C VAL A 201 10.26 11.30 2.35
N GLU A 202 10.26 12.42 3.07
CA GLU A 202 11.28 12.74 4.08
C GLU A 202 11.29 11.73 5.24
N GLN A 203 10.13 11.24 5.65
CA GLN A 203 10.05 10.17 6.65
C GLN A 203 10.56 8.85 6.07
N LEU A 204 10.19 8.51 4.83
CA LEU A 204 10.67 7.31 4.15
C LEU A 204 12.21 7.28 4.07
N LEU A 205 12.83 8.41 3.73
CA LEU A 205 14.29 8.51 3.61
C LEU A 205 15.03 8.23 4.92
N ARG A 206 14.41 8.47 6.09
CA ARG A 206 15.00 8.13 7.40
C ARG A 206 15.13 6.62 7.65
N LEU A 207 14.45 5.80 6.85
CA LEU A 207 14.52 4.36 6.97
C LEU A 207 15.96 3.83 6.77
N GLU A 208 16.74 4.49 5.92
CA GLU A 208 18.15 4.16 5.71
C GLU A 208 18.97 4.30 7.01
N GLU A 209 18.81 5.40 7.73
CA GLU A 209 19.50 5.65 8.99
C GLU A 209 19.11 4.63 10.07
N LEU A 210 17.81 4.29 10.13
CA LEU A 210 17.27 3.33 11.10
C LEU A 210 17.79 1.91 10.87
N LEU A 211 18.10 1.55 9.63
CA LEU A 211 18.60 0.23 9.23
C LEU A 211 20.13 0.18 9.09
N ALA A 212 20.81 1.32 8.99
CA ALA A 212 22.28 1.42 8.82
C ALA A 212 23.08 0.98 10.04
N GLY A 213 22.45 0.66 11.16
CA GLY A 213 23.11 0.09 12.33
C GLY A 213 23.69 -1.33 12.15
N ARG A 214 23.60 -1.91 10.94
CA ARG A 214 24.40 -3.06 10.52
C ARG A 214 25.71 -2.53 9.96
N GLY A 215 26.76 -2.48 10.81
CA GLY A 215 28.12 -2.31 10.30
C GLY A 215 28.36 -3.28 9.16
N ASP A 216 28.90 -2.78 8.04
CA ASP A 216 29.44 -3.62 6.98
C ASP A 216 30.33 -4.67 7.64
N PRO A 217 30.19 -5.96 7.32
CA PRO A 217 31.21 -6.92 7.68
C PRO A 217 32.46 -6.50 6.88
N VAL A 218 33.51 -6.07 7.60
CA VAL A 218 34.86 -5.83 7.09
C VAL A 218 35.38 -7.09 6.42
#